data_fc567dd779c5f8f5d1ec98e1cb93af32
#
_entry.id   fc567dd779c5f8f5d1ec98e1cb93af32
#
_cell.length_a   1.000
_cell.length_b   1.000
_cell.length_c   1.000
_cell.angle_alpha   90.00
_cell.angle_beta   90.00
_cell.angle_gamma   90.00
#
_symmetry.space_group_name_H-M   'P 1'
#
loop_
_entity.id
_entity.type
_entity.pdbx_description
1 polymer ?
#
loop_
_entity_poly.entity_id
_entity_poly.type
_entity_poly.pdbx_seq_one_letter_code
_entity_poly.pdbx_strand_id
1 'polypeptide(L)'
;MTNTFLSYTNDALAKLNEVQLTAANFSTARGIQIQVKNAVNQSIRYINQREFGWPFNAAEASQTLTAGVVKFALPTNTKHVDYSTFRIRKSETFGNAARHLANLDYKEYIDFFIKQEDDTVTTTLTSAIDDDDTTIPVSSTSSFDSTGTIIIDSESITYTGTTSTTFTGATRAAESTTAASHLSAATVAQIDAGGIPTHVFRHPDNTYGLYPFPDKAYTLSFDYYTHPSVDLSAQDDTTSIPDRFGHVITDGAIAYTYLYRSEVPLYEHSFTLFNEGIKHMQTLLINRYDYIRSTYIPRSSNSVYASSATF
;
A
#
# COMPACT_ATOMS: atom_id res chain seq x y z
N MET A 1 -9.91 -28.77 8.82
CA MET A 1 -10.82 -28.48 7.69
C MET A 1 -10.90 -27.00 7.61
N THR A 2 -10.78 -26.43 6.41
CA THR A 2 -10.92 -24.98 6.23
C THR A 2 -12.40 -24.62 6.31
N ASN A 3 -12.73 -23.62 7.13
CA ASN A 3 -14.11 -23.16 7.27
C ASN A 3 -14.52 -22.39 6.01
N THR A 4 -15.66 -22.74 5.45
CA THR A 4 -16.23 -22.13 4.23
C THR A 4 -17.44 -21.27 4.58
N PHE A 5 -17.90 -20.46 3.65
CA PHE A 5 -19.11 -19.66 3.83
C PHE A 5 -20.34 -20.53 4.19
N LEU A 6 -20.46 -21.70 3.56
CA LEU A 6 -21.52 -22.67 3.90
C LEU A 6 -21.37 -23.15 5.35
N SER A 7 -20.15 -23.46 5.82
CA SER A 7 -19.95 -23.95 7.18
C SER A 7 -20.30 -22.87 8.23
N TYR A 8 -19.83 -21.62 8.06
CA TYR A 8 -20.20 -20.53 8.95
C TYR A 8 -21.70 -20.28 9.01
N THR A 9 -22.35 -20.32 7.83
CA THR A 9 -23.80 -20.13 7.74
C THR A 9 -24.55 -21.25 8.48
N ASN A 10 -24.14 -22.50 8.28
CA ASN A 10 -24.77 -23.66 8.92
C ASN A 10 -24.52 -23.71 10.43
N ASP A 11 -23.34 -23.34 10.89
CA ASP A 11 -23.05 -23.25 12.33
C ASP A 11 -23.94 -22.20 13.01
N ALA A 12 -24.17 -21.07 12.36
CA ALA A 12 -25.10 -20.06 12.88
C ALA A 12 -26.56 -20.55 12.82
N LEU A 13 -27.00 -21.16 11.72
CA LEU A 13 -28.36 -21.73 11.59
C LEU A 13 -28.62 -22.82 12.64
N ALA A 14 -27.66 -23.71 12.90
CA ALA A 14 -27.77 -24.74 13.91
C ALA A 14 -27.98 -24.15 15.32
N LYS A 15 -27.18 -23.12 15.69
CA LYS A 15 -27.34 -22.42 16.99
C LYS A 15 -28.68 -21.67 17.11
N LEU A 16 -29.24 -21.24 15.98
CA LEU A 16 -30.55 -20.59 15.92
C LEU A 16 -31.74 -21.59 15.81
N ASN A 17 -31.45 -22.89 15.85
CA ASN A 17 -32.45 -23.96 15.64
C ASN A 17 -33.19 -23.84 14.30
N GLU A 18 -32.49 -23.45 13.25
CA GLU A 18 -33.01 -23.29 11.89
C GLU A 18 -32.49 -24.38 10.96
N VAL A 19 -33.19 -24.58 9.83
CA VAL A 19 -32.81 -25.57 8.83
C VAL A 19 -31.52 -25.19 8.13
N GLN A 20 -30.52 -26.08 8.18
CA GLN A 20 -29.23 -25.90 7.53
C GLN A 20 -29.34 -25.95 6.01
N LEU A 21 -28.39 -25.32 5.35
CA LEU A 21 -28.23 -25.30 3.89
C LEU A 21 -27.36 -26.48 3.43
N THR A 22 -27.64 -26.96 2.25
CA THR A 22 -26.77 -27.90 1.52
C THR A 22 -26.06 -27.15 0.39
N ALA A 23 -25.04 -27.75 -0.19
CA ALA A 23 -24.36 -27.20 -1.36
C ALA A 23 -25.34 -26.90 -2.52
N ALA A 24 -26.34 -27.76 -2.70
CA ALA A 24 -27.32 -27.65 -3.79
C ALA A 24 -28.28 -26.47 -3.62
N ASN A 25 -28.64 -26.10 -2.38
CA ASN A 25 -29.64 -25.05 -2.13
C ASN A 25 -29.03 -23.73 -1.61
N PHE A 26 -27.70 -23.65 -1.46
CA PHE A 26 -27.01 -22.48 -0.92
C PHE A 26 -27.25 -21.21 -1.75
N SER A 27 -27.25 -21.32 -3.09
CA SER A 27 -27.49 -20.18 -4.00
C SER A 27 -28.95 -19.73 -4.02
N THR A 28 -29.88 -20.63 -3.67
CA THR A 28 -31.32 -20.40 -3.67
C THR A 28 -31.92 -20.23 -2.28
N ALA A 29 -31.06 -19.99 -1.27
CA ALA A 29 -31.46 -19.73 0.12
C ALA A 29 -32.53 -18.63 0.20
N ARG A 30 -33.46 -18.72 1.15
CA ARG A 30 -34.58 -17.79 1.30
C ARG A 30 -34.83 -17.47 2.77
N GLY A 31 -35.55 -16.37 3.02
CA GLY A 31 -35.97 -15.97 4.35
C GLY A 31 -34.80 -15.79 5.33
N ILE A 32 -34.86 -16.49 6.45
CA ILE A 32 -33.85 -16.41 7.50
C ILE A 32 -32.45 -16.84 7.05
N GLN A 33 -32.40 -17.82 6.13
CA GLN A 33 -31.12 -18.32 5.61
C GLN A 33 -30.33 -17.25 4.85
N ILE A 34 -31.00 -16.38 4.06
CA ILE A 34 -30.37 -15.22 3.42
C ILE A 34 -29.89 -14.25 4.49
N GLN A 35 -30.67 -14.00 5.52
CA GLN A 35 -30.29 -13.06 6.57
C GLN A 35 -29.06 -13.54 7.35
N VAL A 36 -28.96 -14.85 7.61
CA VAL A 36 -27.75 -15.43 8.23
C VAL A 36 -26.54 -15.32 7.32
N LYS A 37 -26.68 -15.56 6.01
CA LYS A 37 -25.58 -15.31 5.04
C LYS A 37 -25.10 -13.86 5.07
N ASN A 38 -26.02 -12.91 5.05
CA ASN A 38 -25.70 -11.49 5.13
C ASN A 38 -25.04 -11.14 6.49
N ALA A 39 -25.52 -11.74 7.59
CA ALA A 39 -24.97 -11.56 8.91
C ALA A 39 -23.54 -12.11 9.04
N VAL A 40 -23.21 -13.23 8.40
CA VAL A 40 -21.83 -13.74 8.30
C VAL A 40 -20.91 -12.70 7.63
N ASN A 41 -21.31 -12.18 6.47
CA ASN A 41 -20.53 -11.18 5.76
C ASN A 41 -20.39 -9.88 6.58
N GLN A 42 -21.45 -9.46 7.28
CA GLN A 42 -21.43 -8.30 8.16
C GLN A 42 -20.47 -8.51 9.34
N SER A 43 -20.42 -9.70 9.91
CA SER A 43 -19.49 -10.06 10.99
C SER A 43 -18.04 -9.99 10.51
N ILE A 44 -17.73 -10.54 9.32
CA ILE A 44 -16.40 -10.48 8.71
C ILE A 44 -15.99 -9.03 8.45
N ARG A 45 -16.88 -8.21 7.89
CA ARG A 45 -16.63 -6.77 7.68
C ARG A 45 -16.36 -6.05 8.99
N TYR A 46 -17.16 -6.29 10.03
CA TYR A 46 -16.97 -5.68 11.34
C TYR A 46 -15.62 -6.04 11.96
N ILE A 47 -15.22 -7.34 11.96
CA ILE A 47 -13.91 -7.79 12.43
C ILE A 47 -12.80 -7.04 11.68
N ASN A 48 -12.87 -6.99 10.35
CA ASN A 48 -11.86 -6.32 9.54
C ASN A 48 -11.80 -4.80 9.78
N GLN A 49 -12.93 -4.16 10.06
CA GLN A 49 -12.97 -2.71 10.34
C GLN A 49 -12.50 -2.36 11.75
N ARG A 50 -12.64 -3.29 12.70
CA ARG A 50 -12.33 -3.06 14.12
C ARG A 50 -10.85 -2.83 14.37
N GLU A 51 -10.00 -3.40 13.52
CA GLU A 51 -8.54 -3.29 13.61
C GLU A 51 -7.96 -3.16 12.19
N PHE A 52 -7.02 -2.24 12.01
CA PHE A 52 -6.41 -2.05 10.70
C PHE A 52 -5.14 -2.88 10.49
N GLY A 53 -4.47 -3.29 11.56
CA GLY A 53 -3.22 -4.06 11.52
C GLY A 53 -3.39 -5.57 11.76
N TRP A 54 -4.46 -6.19 11.22
CA TRP A 54 -4.60 -7.63 11.32
C TRP A 54 -3.49 -8.37 10.57
N PRO A 55 -2.68 -9.22 11.21
CA PRO A 55 -1.58 -9.94 10.56
C PRO A 55 -2.02 -10.83 9.38
N PHE A 56 -3.24 -11.35 9.43
CA PHE A 56 -3.77 -12.17 8.34
C PHE A 56 -4.18 -11.36 7.09
N ASN A 57 -4.17 -10.05 7.17
CA ASN A 57 -4.37 -9.12 6.06
C ASN A 57 -3.06 -8.44 5.63
N ALA A 58 -1.93 -8.79 6.26
CA ALA A 58 -0.63 -8.25 5.87
C ALA A 58 -0.21 -8.76 4.49
N ALA A 59 0.33 -7.88 3.69
CA ALA A 59 0.87 -8.15 2.37
C ALA A 59 2.12 -7.30 2.11
N GLU A 60 3.01 -7.79 1.27
CA GLU A 60 4.15 -7.04 0.78
C GLU A 60 3.88 -6.55 -0.64
N ALA A 61 4.14 -5.28 -0.90
CA ALA A 61 4.17 -4.71 -2.24
C ALA A 61 5.60 -4.63 -2.74
N SER A 62 5.79 -4.91 -4.02
CA SER A 62 7.03 -4.65 -4.74
C SER A 62 6.70 -3.85 -5.99
N GLN A 63 7.32 -2.69 -6.13
CA GLN A 63 7.05 -1.75 -7.21
C GLN A 63 8.36 -1.26 -7.82
N THR A 64 8.44 -1.26 -9.16
CA THR A 64 9.53 -0.61 -9.88
C THR A 64 9.22 0.88 -9.96
N LEU A 65 10.16 1.69 -9.48
CA LEU A 65 10.05 3.15 -9.52
C LEU A 65 10.38 3.65 -10.93
N THR A 66 9.69 4.69 -11.35
CA THR A 66 9.98 5.40 -12.59
C THR A 66 10.83 6.61 -12.25
N ALA A 67 11.90 6.81 -13.01
CA ALA A 67 12.76 7.97 -12.86
C ALA A 67 11.96 9.28 -13.05
N GLY A 68 12.27 10.31 -12.28
CA GLY A 68 11.58 11.61 -12.33
C GLY A 68 10.18 11.67 -11.71
N VAL A 69 9.65 10.57 -11.23
CA VAL A 69 8.32 10.52 -10.64
C VAL A 69 8.42 10.66 -9.13
N VAL A 70 7.75 11.68 -8.57
CA VAL A 70 7.72 11.92 -7.13
C VAL A 70 6.64 11.10 -6.44
N LYS A 71 5.48 10.90 -7.09
CA LYS A 71 4.29 10.27 -6.51
C LYS A 71 3.98 8.93 -7.15
N PHE A 72 3.62 7.98 -6.32
CA PHE A 72 3.27 6.63 -6.72
C PHE A 72 1.95 6.19 -6.10
N ALA A 73 1.17 5.42 -6.85
CA ALA A 73 -0.09 4.87 -6.36
C ALA A 73 0.16 3.71 -5.38
N LEU A 74 -0.68 3.62 -4.37
CA LEU A 74 -0.75 2.45 -3.49
C LEU A 74 -1.53 1.32 -4.19
N PRO A 75 -1.32 0.04 -3.79
CA PRO A 75 -2.16 -1.06 -4.25
C PRO A 75 -3.64 -0.78 -4.00
N THR A 76 -4.51 -1.16 -4.94
CA THR A 76 -5.95 -0.80 -4.95
C THR A 76 -6.74 -1.27 -3.73
N ASN A 77 -6.31 -2.36 -3.10
CA ASN A 77 -6.94 -2.93 -1.90
C ASN A 77 -6.27 -2.51 -0.60
N THR A 78 -5.48 -1.45 -0.61
CA THR A 78 -4.74 -0.98 0.57
C THR A 78 -5.70 -0.38 1.59
N LYS A 79 -5.66 -0.90 2.80
CA LYS A 79 -6.36 -0.38 3.98
C LYS A 79 -5.45 0.51 4.82
N HIS A 80 -4.25 0.04 5.09
CA HIS A 80 -3.24 0.75 5.87
C HIS A 80 -1.85 0.39 5.35
N VAL A 81 -0.94 1.36 5.37
CA VAL A 81 0.46 1.19 4.95
C VAL A 81 1.36 1.40 6.15
N ASP A 82 2.33 0.52 6.32
CA ASP A 82 3.38 0.72 7.31
C ASP A 82 4.55 1.47 6.67
N TYR A 83 4.56 2.78 6.84
CA TYR A 83 5.60 3.65 6.29
C TYR A 83 7.00 3.39 6.87
N SER A 84 7.13 2.64 7.96
CA SER A 84 8.42 2.25 8.53
C SER A 84 9.09 1.11 7.78
N THR A 85 8.37 0.42 6.90
CA THR A 85 8.87 -0.76 6.18
C THR A 85 9.41 -0.48 4.78
N PHE A 86 9.26 0.77 4.30
CA PHE A 86 9.72 1.14 2.97
C PHE A 86 11.22 0.94 2.80
N ARG A 87 11.59 0.18 1.77
CA ARG A 87 12.97 -0.18 1.49
C ARG A 87 13.24 -0.26 -0.01
N ILE A 88 14.39 0.26 -0.43
CA ILE A 88 14.88 0.16 -1.81
C ILE A 88 15.99 -0.87 -1.87
N ARG A 89 15.92 -1.81 -2.81
CA ARG A 89 17.02 -2.72 -3.12
C ARG A 89 18.12 -1.95 -3.83
N LYS A 90 19.34 -2.07 -3.34
CA LYS A 90 20.50 -1.39 -3.89
C LYS A 90 21.01 -2.03 -5.20
N SER A 91 20.85 -3.35 -5.35
CA SER A 91 21.26 -4.11 -6.52
C SER A 91 20.71 -5.54 -6.42
N GLU A 92 20.26 -6.08 -7.51
CA GLU A 92 19.86 -7.49 -7.61
C GLU A 92 21.07 -8.43 -7.55
N THR A 93 22.26 -7.95 -7.89
CA THR A 93 23.50 -8.73 -8.01
C THR A 93 24.19 -8.98 -6.66
N PHE A 94 23.98 -8.13 -5.66
CA PHE A 94 24.67 -8.18 -4.36
C PHE A 94 23.79 -8.56 -3.17
N GLY A 95 22.80 -9.41 -3.38
CA GLY A 95 21.98 -9.93 -2.31
C GLY A 95 21.02 -8.91 -1.68
N ASN A 96 20.58 -9.19 -0.47
CA ASN A 96 19.48 -8.47 0.20
C ASN A 96 19.87 -7.11 0.83
N ALA A 97 20.87 -6.40 0.31
CA ALA A 97 21.21 -5.07 0.81
C ALA A 97 20.09 -4.09 0.46
N ALA A 98 19.14 -3.94 1.35
CA ALA A 98 18.05 -2.97 1.24
C ALA A 98 18.36 -1.73 2.07
N ARG A 99 18.05 -0.55 1.51
CA ARG A 99 18.11 0.72 2.23
C ARG A 99 16.71 1.07 2.72
N HIS A 100 16.54 1.24 4.01
CA HIS A 100 15.33 1.78 4.60
C HIS A 100 15.16 3.25 4.24
N LEU A 101 13.93 3.65 3.96
CA LEU A 101 13.55 5.04 3.79
C LEU A 101 13.05 5.59 5.13
N ALA A 102 13.46 6.81 5.45
CA ALA A 102 12.92 7.50 6.61
C ALA A 102 11.52 8.03 6.30
N ASN A 103 10.62 7.96 7.28
CA ASN A 103 9.30 8.56 7.16
C ASN A 103 9.42 10.08 7.31
N LEU A 104 8.85 10.83 6.36
CA LEU A 104 8.82 12.28 6.33
C LEU A 104 7.37 12.73 6.46
N ASP A 105 7.12 13.77 7.24
CA ASP A 105 5.80 14.39 7.29
C ASP A 105 5.53 15.17 6.00
N TYR A 106 4.31 15.11 5.46
CA TYR A 106 3.96 15.81 4.22
C TYR A 106 4.11 17.33 4.33
N LYS A 107 3.85 17.90 5.50
CA LYS A 107 4.05 19.33 5.74
C LYS A 107 5.54 19.69 5.71
N GLU A 108 6.38 18.86 6.30
CA GLU A 108 7.82 19.04 6.27
C GLU A 108 8.37 18.93 4.84
N TYR A 109 7.81 18.01 4.05
CA TYR A 109 8.13 17.92 2.62
C TYR A 109 7.79 19.22 1.88
N ILE A 110 6.60 19.78 2.07
CA ILE A 110 6.19 21.04 1.43
C ILE A 110 7.08 22.21 1.88
N ASP A 111 7.37 22.31 3.19
CA ASP A 111 8.08 23.46 3.74
C ASP A 111 9.56 23.49 3.32
N PHE A 112 10.21 22.33 3.16
CA PHE A 112 11.66 22.24 2.98
C PHE A 112 12.11 21.61 1.66
N PHE A 113 11.31 20.76 1.02
CA PHE A 113 11.77 19.89 -0.06
C PHE A 113 11.05 20.09 -1.39
N ILE A 114 9.88 20.71 -1.42
CA ILE A 114 9.06 20.89 -2.65
C ILE A 114 9.76 21.73 -3.71
N LYS A 115 10.73 22.56 -3.33
CA LYS A 115 11.50 23.39 -4.27
C LYS A 115 12.24 22.58 -5.34
N GLN A 116 12.46 21.29 -5.12
CA GLN A 116 13.06 20.41 -6.13
C GLN A 116 12.13 20.08 -7.30
N GLU A 117 10.81 20.15 -7.10
CA GLU A 117 9.83 19.98 -8.20
C GLU A 117 9.85 21.20 -9.15
N ASP A 118 10.19 22.39 -8.64
CA ASP A 118 10.21 23.62 -9.40
C ASP A 118 11.49 23.77 -10.28
N ASP A 119 12.54 23.02 -9.96
CA ASP A 119 13.80 23.03 -10.71
C ASP A 119 13.81 22.09 -11.91
N THR A 120 12.69 21.41 -12.19
CA THR A 120 12.56 20.52 -13.35
C THR A 120 12.44 21.31 -14.64
N VAL A 121 13.49 21.31 -15.43
CA VAL A 121 13.45 21.91 -16.78
C VAL A 121 12.69 20.98 -17.72
N THR A 122 11.67 21.52 -18.40
CA THR A 122 10.85 20.73 -19.32
C THR A 122 10.76 21.34 -20.71
N THR A 123 10.59 20.49 -21.72
CA THR A 123 10.27 20.83 -23.10
C THR A 123 9.35 19.74 -23.68
N THR A 124 9.02 19.81 -24.97
CA THR A 124 8.19 18.79 -25.63
C THR A 124 8.84 18.31 -26.91
N LEU A 125 8.61 17.05 -27.28
CA LEU A 125 9.01 16.52 -28.58
C LEU A 125 8.28 17.24 -29.71
N THR A 126 9.01 17.63 -30.75
CA THR A 126 8.40 18.26 -31.96
C THR A 126 7.93 17.21 -32.96
N SER A 127 8.49 16.02 -32.96
CA SER A 127 8.08 14.87 -33.76
C SER A 127 8.18 13.58 -32.93
N ALA A 128 7.49 12.53 -33.35
CA ALA A 128 7.66 11.22 -32.79
C ALA A 128 9.08 10.71 -33.01
N ILE A 129 9.59 9.90 -32.09
CA ILE A 129 10.89 9.24 -32.13
C ILE A 129 10.72 7.74 -31.92
N ASP A 130 11.62 6.97 -32.56
CA ASP A 130 11.69 5.52 -32.38
C ASP A 130 12.70 5.14 -31.27
N ASP A 131 12.76 3.87 -30.95
CA ASP A 131 13.55 3.34 -29.84
C ASP A 131 15.08 3.34 -30.09
N ASP A 132 15.52 3.58 -31.35
CA ASP A 132 16.91 3.63 -31.75
C ASP A 132 17.39 5.05 -32.14
N ASP A 133 16.52 6.06 -32.09
CA ASP A 133 16.86 7.43 -32.42
C ASP A 133 17.96 7.99 -31.51
N THR A 134 19.03 8.52 -32.10
CA THR A 134 20.18 9.15 -31.39
C THR A 134 20.09 10.67 -31.35
N THR A 135 19.08 11.26 -32.01
CA THR A 135 18.81 12.69 -32.03
C THR A 135 17.37 12.93 -31.60
N ILE A 136 17.18 13.69 -30.57
CA ILE A 136 15.84 13.93 -29.96
C ILE A 136 15.40 15.35 -30.32
N PRO A 137 14.42 15.51 -31.22
CA PRO A 137 13.92 16.83 -31.64
C PRO A 137 12.92 17.37 -30.63
N VAL A 138 13.18 18.60 -30.12
CA VAL A 138 12.37 19.24 -29.09
C VAL A 138 12.05 20.70 -29.44
N SER A 139 11.11 21.30 -28.76
CA SER A 139 10.69 22.69 -28.99
C SER A 139 11.78 23.70 -28.65
N SER A 140 12.56 23.45 -27.59
CA SER A 140 13.69 24.29 -27.19
C SER A 140 14.57 23.53 -26.20
N THR A 141 15.88 23.76 -26.26
CA THR A 141 16.88 23.23 -25.32
C THR A 141 17.52 24.33 -24.49
N SER A 142 17.05 25.59 -24.59
CA SER A 142 17.74 26.77 -24.04
C SER A 142 17.91 26.77 -22.52
N SER A 143 17.07 26.03 -21.80
CA SER A 143 17.13 25.90 -20.35
C SER A 143 17.80 24.62 -19.87
N PHE A 144 18.20 23.76 -20.80
CA PHE A 144 18.84 22.48 -20.51
C PHE A 144 20.36 22.62 -20.48
N ASP A 145 21.02 21.73 -19.75
CA ASP A 145 22.44 21.61 -19.75
C ASP A 145 22.98 21.16 -21.12
N SER A 146 24.24 21.43 -21.37
CA SER A 146 24.89 21.01 -22.63
C SER A 146 25.03 19.49 -22.77
N THR A 147 25.05 18.78 -21.66
CA THR A 147 25.10 17.31 -21.56
C THR A 147 24.32 16.88 -20.32
N GLY A 148 23.73 15.70 -20.30
CA GLY A 148 22.99 15.22 -19.12
C GLY A 148 22.07 14.07 -19.41
N THR A 149 21.05 13.94 -18.59
CA THR A 149 20.02 12.92 -18.72
C THR A 149 18.64 13.58 -18.80
N ILE A 150 17.86 13.15 -19.76
CA ILE A 150 16.45 13.53 -19.92
C ILE A 150 15.57 12.32 -19.72
N ILE A 151 14.33 12.55 -19.30
CA ILE A 151 13.28 11.53 -19.19
C ILE A 151 12.15 11.89 -20.16
N ILE A 152 11.72 10.87 -20.89
CA ILE A 152 10.52 10.93 -21.72
C ILE A 152 9.63 9.76 -21.31
N ASP A 153 8.42 10.05 -20.81
CA ASP A 153 7.52 9.06 -20.21
C ASP A 153 8.20 8.25 -19.09
N SER A 154 8.61 7.04 -19.37
CA SER A 154 9.32 6.15 -18.43
C SER A 154 10.75 5.80 -18.86
N GLU A 155 11.24 6.36 -19.96
CA GLU A 155 12.58 6.13 -20.46
C GLU A 155 13.56 7.23 -20.05
N SER A 156 14.71 6.82 -19.54
CA SER A 156 15.86 7.68 -19.28
C SER A 156 16.81 7.65 -20.48
N ILE A 157 17.19 8.82 -20.99
CA ILE A 157 18.03 8.99 -22.16
C ILE A 157 19.18 9.93 -21.80
N THR A 158 20.42 9.48 -21.91
CA THR A 158 21.58 10.36 -21.77
C THR A 158 21.90 11.03 -23.08
N TYR A 159 22.35 12.27 -23.06
CA TYR A 159 22.77 13.02 -24.23
C TYR A 159 24.14 13.69 -24.02
N THR A 160 24.90 13.86 -25.11
CA THR A 160 26.25 14.40 -25.05
C THR A 160 26.39 15.79 -25.67
N GLY A 161 25.31 16.34 -26.21
CA GLY A 161 25.30 17.68 -26.82
C GLY A 161 23.90 18.19 -27.09
N THR A 162 23.76 19.50 -27.24
CA THR A 162 22.51 20.17 -27.57
C THR A 162 22.69 21.12 -28.75
N THR A 163 21.64 21.27 -29.56
CA THR A 163 21.43 22.42 -30.45
C THR A 163 20.28 23.23 -29.89
N SER A 164 19.82 24.28 -30.58
CA SER A 164 18.68 25.07 -30.09
C SER A 164 17.36 24.27 -29.97
N THR A 165 17.23 23.16 -30.71
CA THR A 165 15.99 22.37 -30.82
C THR A 165 16.21 20.87 -30.83
N THR A 166 17.40 20.39 -30.52
CA THR A 166 17.66 18.93 -30.47
C THR A 166 18.66 18.58 -29.38
N PHE A 167 18.48 17.44 -28.77
CA PHE A 167 19.54 16.73 -28.03
C PHE A 167 20.25 15.81 -29.00
N THR A 168 21.57 15.76 -28.94
CA THR A 168 22.43 14.98 -29.84
C THR A 168 23.30 13.98 -29.09
N GLY A 169 23.67 12.89 -29.76
CA GLY A 169 24.42 11.82 -29.12
C GLY A 169 23.64 11.13 -28.02
N ALA A 170 22.35 10.96 -28.24
CA ALA A 170 21.46 10.31 -27.30
C ALA A 170 21.77 8.82 -27.16
N THR A 171 21.90 8.34 -25.94
CA THR A 171 21.97 6.92 -25.59
C THR A 171 20.66 6.53 -24.92
N ARG A 172 19.92 5.65 -25.58
CA ARG A 172 18.62 5.17 -25.16
C ARG A 172 18.73 4.16 -24.03
N ALA A 173 17.64 3.92 -23.31
CA ALA A 173 17.57 2.95 -22.22
C ALA A 173 18.62 3.18 -21.10
N ALA A 174 18.98 4.43 -20.82
CA ALA A 174 19.89 4.77 -19.74
C ALA A 174 19.28 4.38 -18.38
N GLU A 175 20.12 4.28 -17.36
CA GLU A 175 19.72 4.09 -15.97
C GLU A 175 18.81 2.87 -15.72
N SER A 176 19.01 1.80 -16.50
CA SER A 176 18.23 0.54 -16.42
C SER A 176 16.75 0.68 -16.84
N THR A 177 16.42 1.69 -17.63
CA THR A 177 15.11 1.80 -18.29
C THR A 177 15.08 0.98 -19.58
N THR A 178 13.98 0.97 -20.31
CA THR A 178 13.83 0.28 -21.60
C THR A 178 13.59 1.31 -22.69
N ALA A 179 14.32 1.19 -23.80
CA ALA A 179 14.09 2.02 -24.97
C ALA A 179 12.67 1.80 -25.53
N ALA A 180 12.00 2.88 -25.85
CA ALA A 180 10.63 2.86 -26.37
C ALA A 180 10.43 3.98 -27.41
N SER A 181 9.46 3.81 -28.31
CA SER A 181 9.02 4.90 -29.17
C SER A 181 8.18 5.90 -28.39
N HIS A 182 8.35 7.20 -28.67
CA HIS A 182 7.61 8.28 -28.03
C HIS A 182 6.87 9.11 -29.07
N LEU A 183 5.66 9.54 -28.72
CA LEU A 183 4.82 10.33 -29.59
C LEU A 183 5.27 11.80 -29.62
N SER A 184 4.95 12.50 -30.71
CA SER A 184 5.06 13.95 -30.77
C SER A 184 4.27 14.61 -29.64
N ALA A 185 4.78 15.70 -29.10
CA ALA A 185 4.28 16.42 -27.95
C ALA A 185 4.46 15.71 -26.58
N ALA A 186 5.13 14.56 -26.52
CA ALA A 186 5.54 13.97 -25.26
C ALA A 186 6.43 14.95 -24.47
N THR A 187 6.24 15.01 -23.18
CA THR A 187 7.05 15.86 -22.28
C THR A 187 8.44 15.30 -22.13
N VAL A 188 9.45 16.14 -22.32
CA VAL A 188 10.86 15.86 -22.07
C VAL A 188 11.29 16.65 -20.85
N ALA A 189 11.80 15.99 -19.82
CA ALA A 189 12.24 16.63 -18.58
C ALA A 189 13.71 16.36 -18.31
N GLN A 190 14.47 17.36 -17.91
CA GLN A 190 15.81 17.18 -17.34
C GLN A 190 15.66 17.08 -15.81
N ILE A 191 16.38 16.13 -15.22
CA ILE A 191 16.33 15.88 -13.79
C ILE A 191 17.72 16.13 -13.20
N ASP A 192 17.90 17.31 -12.62
CA ASP A 192 19.20 17.70 -12.04
C ASP A 192 19.33 17.33 -10.55
N ALA A 193 18.21 17.08 -9.89
CA ALA A 193 18.17 16.84 -8.44
C ALA A 193 17.67 15.47 -8.01
N GLY A 194 17.49 14.54 -8.95
CA GLY A 194 17.11 13.15 -8.68
C GLY A 194 18.22 12.37 -7.98
N GLY A 195 17.87 11.29 -7.33
CA GLY A 195 18.82 10.42 -6.68
C GLY A 195 18.16 9.17 -6.09
N ILE A 196 18.95 8.40 -5.34
CA ILE A 196 18.38 7.26 -4.61
C ILE A 196 17.46 7.83 -3.51
N PRO A 197 16.15 7.53 -3.53
CA PRO A 197 15.24 7.98 -2.50
C PRO A 197 15.72 7.63 -1.09
N THR A 198 15.58 8.56 -0.18
CA THR A 198 15.99 8.43 1.22
C THR A 198 14.83 8.54 2.18
N HIS A 199 13.75 9.20 1.74
CA HIS A 199 12.56 9.46 2.52
C HIS A 199 11.32 9.05 1.74
N VAL A 200 10.29 8.68 2.48
CA VAL A 200 8.95 8.42 1.98
C VAL A 200 7.97 9.26 2.78
N PHE A 201 6.94 9.80 2.12
CA PHE A 201 5.89 10.56 2.77
C PHE A 201 4.52 10.15 2.25
N ARG A 202 3.51 10.27 3.11
CA ARG A 202 2.12 10.07 2.73
C ARG A 202 1.58 11.35 2.11
N HIS A 203 1.09 11.27 0.88
CA HIS A 203 0.40 12.38 0.22
C HIS A 203 -1.10 12.37 0.59
N PRO A 204 -1.78 13.56 0.66
CA PRO A 204 -3.19 13.66 1.03
C PRO A 204 -4.17 12.93 0.10
N ASP A 205 -3.81 12.70 -1.16
CA ASP A 205 -4.61 11.98 -2.17
C ASP A 205 -4.55 10.45 -2.04
N ASN A 206 -4.02 9.94 -0.92
CA ASN A 206 -3.83 8.51 -0.66
C ASN A 206 -2.82 7.83 -1.58
N THR A 207 -1.84 8.60 -2.08
CA THR A 207 -0.62 8.10 -2.72
C THR A 207 0.56 8.19 -1.74
N TYR A 208 1.73 7.71 -2.15
CA TYR A 208 2.96 7.99 -1.43
C TYR A 208 3.94 8.76 -2.33
N GLY A 209 4.73 9.61 -1.71
CA GLY A 209 5.78 10.34 -2.39
C GLY A 209 7.17 9.92 -1.90
N LEU A 210 8.18 10.15 -2.71
CA LEU A 210 9.58 9.85 -2.43
C LEU A 210 10.44 11.11 -2.52
N TYR A 211 11.44 11.19 -1.65
CA TYR A 211 12.41 12.28 -1.66
C TYR A 211 13.84 11.74 -1.43
N PRO A 212 14.84 12.18 -2.22
CA PRO A 212 14.66 12.81 -3.53
C PRO A 212 13.90 11.89 -4.48
N PHE A 213 13.38 12.43 -5.59
CA PHE A 213 12.74 11.60 -6.60
C PHE A 213 13.76 10.63 -7.24
N PRO A 214 13.33 9.46 -7.72
CA PRO A 214 14.24 8.49 -8.31
C PRO A 214 14.94 9.05 -9.55
N ASP A 215 16.27 8.90 -9.64
CA ASP A 215 17.08 9.20 -10.81
C ASP A 215 17.06 8.05 -11.83
N LYS A 216 16.65 6.86 -11.43
CA LYS A 216 16.52 5.65 -12.26
C LYS A 216 15.51 4.68 -11.71
N ALA A 217 15.29 3.59 -12.43
CA ALA A 217 14.45 2.50 -11.98
C ALA A 217 15.07 1.78 -10.76
N TYR A 218 14.40 1.86 -9.63
CA TYR A 218 14.71 1.11 -8.40
C TYR A 218 13.56 0.19 -8.05
N THR A 219 13.86 -0.94 -7.42
CA THR A 219 12.81 -1.78 -6.83
C THR A 219 12.55 -1.33 -5.40
N LEU A 220 11.35 -0.83 -5.16
CA LEU A 220 10.84 -0.45 -3.85
C LEU A 220 9.97 -1.57 -3.31
N SER A 221 10.14 -1.94 -2.05
CA SER A 221 9.21 -2.84 -1.35
C SER A 221 8.77 -2.23 -0.03
N PHE A 222 7.52 -2.54 0.36
CA PHE A 222 6.92 -2.10 1.62
C PHE A 222 5.79 -3.03 2.04
N ASP A 223 5.49 -3.03 3.33
CA ASP A 223 4.43 -3.83 3.91
C ASP A 223 3.16 -2.98 4.05
N TYR A 224 2.03 -3.59 3.75
CA TYR A 224 0.73 -2.96 3.88
C TYR A 224 -0.33 -3.97 4.32
N TYR A 225 -1.45 -3.48 4.77
CA TYR A 225 -2.60 -4.29 5.16
C TYR A 225 -3.70 -4.15 4.13
N THR A 226 -4.21 -5.28 3.67
CA THR A 226 -5.29 -5.31 2.68
C THR A 226 -6.66 -5.13 3.33
N HIS A 227 -7.59 -4.59 2.58
CA HIS A 227 -9.00 -4.64 2.90
C HIS A 227 -9.64 -5.75 2.07
N PRO A 228 -10.21 -6.79 2.69
CA PRO A 228 -11.01 -7.75 1.93
C PRO A 228 -12.14 -7.00 1.22
N SER A 229 -12.06 -6.92 -0.09
CA SER A 229 -12.95 -6.07 -0.90
C SER A 229 -14.24 -6.74 -1.30
N VAL A 230 -14.35 -8.06 -1.11
CA VAL A 230 -15.47 -8.85 -1.62
C VAL A 230 -16.10 -9.64 -0.48
N ASP A 231 -17.43 -9.54 -0.38
CA ASP A 231 -18.22 -10.42 0.48
C ASP A 231 -18.15 -11.85 -0.05
N LEU A 232 -18.20 -12.80 0.86
CA LEU A 232 -18.34 -14.20 0.49
C LEU A 232 -19.66 -14.40 -0.27
N SER A 233 -19.63 -15.08 -1.40
CA SER A 233 -20.78 -15.27 -2.28
C SER A 233 -21.05 -16.76 -2.58
N ALA A 234 -20.00 -17.49 -2.93
CA ALA A 234 -20.07 -18.92 -3.19
C ALA A 234 -19.98 -19.74 -1.89
N GLN A 235 -20.55 -20.90 -1.89
CA GLN A 235 -20.57 -21.79 -0.71
C GLN A 235 -19.17 -22.17 -0.20
N ASP A 236 -18.22 -22.28 -1.12
CA ASP A 236 -16.85 -22.71 -0.84
C ASP A 236 -15.89 -21.53 -0.58
N ASP A 237 -16.40 -20.28 -0.63
CA ASP A 237 -15.61 -19.10 -0.33
C ASP A 237 -15.07 -19.16 1.09
N THR A 238 -13.84 -18.73 1.24
CA THR A 238 -13.12 -18.66 2.52
C THR A 238 -12.75 -17.22 2.86
N THR A 239 -12.51 -16.95 4.13
CA THR A 239 -12.04 -15.64 4.60
C THR A 239 -10.56 -15.68 4.94
N SER A 240 -9.91 -14.51 4.96
CA SER A 240 -8.53 -14.36 5.47
C SER A 240 -8.41 -14.61 6.98
N ILE A 241 -9.53 -14.55 7.72
CA ILE A 241 -9.56 -14.78 9.15
C ILE A 241 -9.21 -16.25 9.44
N PRO A 242 -8.20 -16.55 10.30
CA PRO A 242 -7.80 -17.93 10.57
C PRO A 242 -8.92 -18.79 11.14
N ASP A 243 -9.03 -20.04 10.70
CA ASP A 243 -10.10 -20.99 11.05
C ASP A 243 -10.33 -21.14 12.56
N ARG A 244 -9.26 -21.03 13.37
CA ARG A 244 -9.34 -21.09 14.84
C ARG A 244 -10.26 -20.02 15.45
N PHE A 245 -10.53 -18.93 14.73
CA PHE A 245 -11.42 -17.85 15.13
C PHE A 245 -12.78 -17.89 14.42
N GLY A 246 -13.09 -18.98 13.73
CA GLY A 246 -14.36 -19.14 13.02
C GLY A 246 -15.58 -18.97 13.93
N HIS A 247 -15.47 -19.38 15.21
CA HIS A 247 -16.52 -19.18 16.20
C HIS A 247 -16.88 -17.70 16.40
N VAL A 248 -15.91 -16.78 16.30
CA VAL A 248 -16.16 -15.33 16.43
C VAL A 248 -17.06 -14.84 15.30
N ILE A 249 -16.81 -15.32 14.06
CA ILE A 249 -17.67 -15.00 12.90
C ILE A 249 -19.09 -15.50 13.13
N THR A 250 -19.23 -16.73 13.63
CA THR A 250 -20.53 -17.34 13.90
C THR A 250 -21.29 -16.59 15.01
N ASP A 251 -20.62 -16.20 16.10
CA ASP A 251 -21.24 -15.44 17.19
C ASP A 251 -21.70 -14.06 16.73
N GLY A 252 -20.92 -13.38 15.87
CA GLY A 252 -21.35 -12.15 15.20
C GLY A 252 -22.54 -12.34 14.29
N ALA A 253 -22.57 -13.43 13.50
CA ALA A 253 -23.70 -13.74 12.63
C ALA A 253 -24.99 -13.99 13.42
N ILE A 254 -24.91 -14.65 14.57
CA ILE A 254 -26.03 -14.85 15.47
C ILE A 254 -26.52 -13.51 16.04
N ALA A 255 -25.61 -12.64 16.50
CA ALA A 255 -25.97 -11.33 17.01
C ALA A 255 -26.74 -10.51 15.95
N TYR A 256 -26.22 -10.39 14.73
CA TYR A 256 -26.90 -9.64 13.68
C TYR A 256 -28.22 -10.29 13.24
N THR A 257 -28.36 -11.61 13.36
CA THR A 257 -29.63 -12.30 13.09
C THR A 257 -30.68 -11.98 14.16
N TYR A 258 -30.31 -11.91 15.43
CA TYR A 258 -31.22 -11.46 16.51
C TYR A 258 -31.63 -10.01 16.33
N LEU A 259 -30.69 -9.14 15.89
CA LEU A 259 -31.03 -7.76 15.55
C LEU A 259 -32.07 -7.70 14.41
N TYR A 260 -31.91 -8.52 13.37
CA TYR A 260 -32.90 -8.63 12.30
C TYR A 260 -34.28 -9.10 12.81
N ARG A 261 -34.30 -10.01 13.77
CA ARG A 261 -35.54 -10.50 14.42
C ARG A 261 -36.14 -9.53 15.44
N SER A 262 -35.48 -8.39 15.70
CA SER A 262 -35.84 -7.43 16.74
C SER A 262 -35.82 -8.02 18.17
N GLU A 263 -35.00 -9.05 18.39
CA GLU A 263 -34.84 -9.70 19.70
C GLU A 263 -33.67 -9.01 20.46
N VAL A 264 -33.91 -7.81 20.95
CA VAL A 264 -32.87 -6.92 21.52
C VAL A 264 -32.08 -7.56 22.67
N PRO A 265 -32.67 -8.21 23.69
CA PRO A 265 -31.90 -8.80 24.78
C PRO A 265 -30.94 -9.91 24.32
N LEU A 266 -31.35 -10.73 23.36
CA LEU A 266 -30.50 -11.78 22.77
C LEU A 266 -29.39 -11.19 21.88
N TYR A 267 -29.72 -10.11 21.17
CA TYR A 267 -28.72 -9.34 20.41
C TYR A 267 -27.64 -8.79 21.33
N GLU A 268 -27.98 -8.10 22.40
CA GLU A 268 -27.02 -7.50 23.33
C GLU A 268 -26.08 -8.54 23.95
N HIS A 269 -26.63 -9.66 24.36
CA HIS A 269 -25.84 -10.77 24.91
C HIS A 269 -24.88 -11.36 23.85
N SER A 270 -25.40 -11.70 22.67
CA SER A 270 -24.60 -12.28 21.60
C SER A 270 -23.55 -11.31 21.07
N PHE A 271 -23.89 -10.02 20.98
CA PHE A 271 -22.95 -8.98 20.55
C PHE A 271 -21.83 -8.73 21.56
N THR A 272 -22.11 -8.92 22.86
CA THR A 272 -21.08 -8.88 23.89
C THR A 272 -20.08 -10.02 23.72
N LEU A 273 -20.55 -11.26 23.50
CA LEU A 273 -19.68 -12.42 23.22
C LEU A 273 -18.85 -12.20 21.95
N PHE A 274 -19.45 -11.67 20.90
CA PHE A 274 -18.76 -11.32 19.66
C PHE A 274 -17.62 -10.33 19.90
N ASN A 275 -17.86 -9.25 20.64
CA ASN A 275 -16.83 -8.27 20.97
C ASN A 275 -15.72 -8.83 21.87
N GLU A 276 -16.06 -9.72 22.81
CA GLU A 276 -15.06 -10.43 23.61
C GLU A 276 -14.19 -11.34 22.74
N GLY A 277 -14.79 -12.04 21.78
CA GLY A 277 -14.07 -12.82 20.78
C GLY A 277 -13.07 -11.98 19.98
N ILE A 278 -13.49 -10.79 19.53
CA ILE A 278 -12.60 -9.86 18.80
C ILE A 278 -11.46 -9.37 19.70
N LYS A 279 -11.74 -9.02 20.96
CA LYS A 279 -10.68 -8.64 21.92
C LYS A 279 -9.67 -9.77 22.14
N HIS A 280 -10.15 -11.01 22.20
CA HIS A 280 -9.29 -12.17 22.30
C HIS A 280 -8.40 -12.32 21.06
N MET A 281 -8.97 -12.16 19.85
CA MET A 281 -8.21 -12.13 18.60
C MET A 281 -7.13 -11.05 18.64
N GLN A 282 -7.47 -9.82 19.05
CA GLN A 282 -6.51 -8.72 19.17
C GLN A 282 -5.37 -9.06 20.15
N THR A 283 -5.68 -9.67 21.29
CA THR A 283 -4.68 -10.04 22.28
C THR A 283 -3.70 -11.10 21.77
N LEU A 284 -4.19 -12.05 20.97
CA LEU A 284 -3.38 -13.16 20.46
C LEU A 284 -2.60 -12.82 19.19
N LEU A 285 -3.13 -11.94 18.35
CA LEU A 285 -2.59 -11.69 17.02
C LEU A 285 -1.78 -10.40 16.94
N ILE A 286 -2.09 -9.40 17.77
CA ILE A 286 -1.43 -8.10 17.70
C ILE A 286 -0.40 -8.00 18.80
N ASN A 287 0.86 -7.85 18.41
CA ASN A 287 1.94 -7.64 19.35
C ASN A 287 1.93 -6.19 19.88
N ARG A 288 1.31 -5.98 21.04
CA ARG A 288 1.24 -4.67 21.67
C ARG A 288 2.49 -4.27 22.46
N TYR A 289 3.43 -5.20 22.64
CA TYR A 289 4.63 -4.93 23.44
C TYR A 289 5.52 -3.85 22.84
N ASP A 290 5.63 -3.79 21.51
CA ASP A 290 6.44 -2.76 20.84
C ASP A 290 5.82 -1.37 20.99
N TYR A 291 4.49 -1.29 20.96
CA TYR A 291 3.76 -0.02 21.17
C TYR A 291 3.88 0.49 22.61
N ILE A 292 3.76 -0.39 23.61
CA ILE A 292 3.91 -0.03 25.02
C ILE A 292 5.36 0.40 25.27
N ARG A 293 6.34 -0.28 24.69
CA ARG A 293 7.75 0.03 24.86
C ARG A 293 8.14 1.39 24.29
N SER A 294 7.58 1.78 23.16
CA SER A 294 7.85 3.09 22.55
C SER A 294 7.17 4.24 23.29
N THR A 295 6.06 3.99 23.99
CA THR A 295 5.25 5.06 24.62
C THR A 295 5.59 5.28 26.10
N TYR A 296 6.06 4.24 26.82
CA TYR A 296 6.19 4.29 28.27
C TYR A 296 7.60 4.15 28.82
N ILE A 297 8.59 3.89 28.01
CA ILE A 297 9.97 3.98 28.49
C ILE A 297 10.51 5.34 28.03
N PRO A 298 10.56 6.33 28.91
CA PRO A 298 11.33 7.51 28.61
C PRO A 298 12.74 7.01 28.33
N ARG A 299 13.23 7.25 27.14
CA ARG A 299 14.65 7.06 26.86
C ARG A 299 15.38 7.84 27.94
N SER A 300 16.12 7.16 28.76
CA SER A 300 16.94 7.80 29.80
C SER A 300 18.11 8.52 29.12
N SER A 301 17.79 9.47 28.27
CA SER A 301 18.77 10.45 27.80
C SER A 301 19.31 11.32 28.95
N ASN A 302 18.68 11.20 30.10
CA ASN A 302 19.08 11.98 31.28
C ASN A 302 20.32 11.45 31.99
N SER A 303 20.82 10.28 31.63
CA SER A 303 22.12 9.85 32.17
C SER A 303 23.28 10.73 31.71
N VAL A 304 23.10 11.50 30.66
CA VAL A 304 24.14 12.38 30.12
C VAL A 304 24.31 13.63 30.99
N TYR A 305 23.28 14.02 31.70
CA TYR A 305 23.37 15.27 32.50
C TYR A 305 23.87 15.08 33.92
N ALA A 306 23.93 13.83 34.37
CA ALA A 306 24.53 13.57 35.69
C ALA A 306 26.04 13.66 35.70
N SER A 307 26.67 13.63 34.53
CA SER A 307 28.16 13.68 34.44
C SER A 307 28.75 15.08 34.24
N SER A 308 27.91 16.08 33.99
CA SER A 308 28.39 17.46 33.78
C SER A 308 28.41 18.32 35.05
N ALA A 309 28.04 17.74 36.17
CA ALA A 309 28.13 18.41 37.48
C ALA A 309 29.36 17.94 38.25
N THR A 310 30.54 18.02 37.64
CA THR A 310 31.80 17.94 38.37
C THR A 310 32.64 19.15 37.99
N PHE A 311 32.54 20.11 38.82
CA PHE A 311 33.53 21.04 39.41
C PHE A 311 34.74 21.45 38.58
#